data_ed3cb5b214be09162779464e9c140e69
#
_entry.id   ed3cb5b214be09162779464e9c140e69
#
_cell.length_a   1.000
_cell.length_b   1.000
_cell.length_c   1.000
_cell.angle_alpha   90.00
_cell.angle_beta   90.00
_cell.angle_gamma   90.00
#
_symmetry.space_group_name_H-M   'P 1'
#
loop_
_entity.id
_entity.type
_entity.pdbx_description
1 polymer ?
#
loop_
_entity_poly.entity_id
_entity_poly.type
_entity_poly.pdbx_seq_one_letter_code
_entity_poly.pdbx_strand_id
1 'polypeptide(L)'
;MPLIESKPTKNFKKMIEIGKYNTLTILRDTKVGLFLGTPDTDPEGIHDILLPNKYVPNEFEIGEELIVFVYLDHEERPVATTLEPYILLNEFALLRVNYVNQVGAFMDWGMEKDILVPYKEQARAMEKGKRYLVYLYMDEKTNRLVASSKTNQFLKNEEITVEKGEEVDLIVSHITELGINVIINEKHKGLLYKDEVYDDAIRTGDRMRGYIKTIRPDNKIDVALQIQGYESIEP
;
A
#
# COMPACT_ATOMS: atom_id res chain seq x y z
N MET A 1 -4.37 -48.03 21.73
CA MET A 1 -4.06 -46.60 21.58
C MET A 1 -4.15 -46.28 20.08
N PRO A 2 -5.20 -45.61 19.59
CA PRO A 2 -5.30 -45.26 18.17
C PRO A 2 -4.43 -44.06 17.86
N LEU A 3 -3.66 -44.16 16.79
CA LEU A 3 -2.86 -43.10 16.19
C LEU A 3 -3.81 -41.98 15.72
N ILE A 4 -3.60 -40.76 16.22
CA ILE A 4 -4.28 -39.57 15.74
C ILE A 4 -3.61 -39.20 14.41
N GLU A 5 -4.26 -39.52 13.31
CA GLU A 5 -3.91 -38.99 12.01
C GLU A 5 -4.12 -37.45 12.02
N SER A 6 -3.04 -36.72 11.93
CA SER A 6 -3.07 -35.28 11.72
C SER A 6 -3.68 -35.00 10.34
N LYS A 7 -4.87 -34.40 10.32
CA LYS A 7 -5.49 -33.89 9.08
C LYS A 7 -4.53 -32.91 8.41
N PRO A 8 -4.30 -33.00 7.09
CA PRO A 8 -3.49 -32.04 6.38
C PRO A 8 -4.15 -30.68 6.49
N THR A 9 -3.39 -29.70 6.97
CA THR A 9 -3.72 -28.28 6.92
C THR A 9 -4.06 -27.93 5.48
N LYS A 10 -5.25 -27.36 5.25
CA LYS A 10 -5.68 -26.83 3.96
C LYS A 10 -4.61 -25.86 3.46
N ASN A 11 -3.83 -26.26 2.46
CA ASN A 11 -2.99 -25.37 1.68
C ASN A 11 -3.92 -24.32 1.05
N PHE A 12 -3.92 -23.12 1.57
CA PHE A 12 -4.50 -21.99 0.88
C PHE A 12 -3.67 -21.81 -0.40
N LYS A 13 -4.30 -22.01 -1.54
CA LYS A 13 -3.73 -21.81 -2.87
C LYS A 13 -3.15 -20.38 -2.89
N LYS A 14 -1.84 -20.25 -2.89
CA LYS A 14 -1.16 -18.94 -2.92
C LYS A 14 -1.35 -18.36 -4.31
N MET A 15 -2.40 -17.57 -4.50
CA MET A 15 -2.64 -16.84 -5.74
C MET A 15 -1.67 -15.66 -5.85
N ILE A 16 -1.21 -15.38 -7.05
CA ILE A 16 -0.36 -14.22 -7.32
C ILE A 16 -1.19 -12.95 -7.15
N GLU A 17 -0.68 -12.03 -6.32
CA GLU A 17 -1.37 -10.78 -5.96
C GLU A 17 -0.86 -9.63 -6.83
N ILE A 18 -1.73 -9.05 -7.66
CA ILE A 18 -1.43 -7.86 -8.45
C ILE A 18 -1.35 -6.63 -7.53
N GLY A 19 -0.37 -5.76 -7.78
CA GLY A 19 -0.14 -4.56 -6.97
C GLY A 19 0.61 -4.82 -5.67
N LYS A 20 1.21 -6.01 -5.52
CA LYS A 20 1.96 -6.42 -4.33
C LYS A 20 3.26 -7.15 -4.67
N TYR A 21 4.13 -7.29 -3.67
CA TYR A 21 5.27 -8.18 -3.75
C TYR A 21 4.82 -9.63 -3.62
N ASN A 22 5.38 -10.47 -4.48
CA ASN A 22 5.17 -11.91 -4.51
C ASN A 22 6.52 -12.62 -4.46
N THR A 23 6.62 -13.72 -3.71
CA THR A 23 7.75 -14.64 -3.78
C THR A 23 7.39 -15.73 -4.76
N LEU A 24 8.08 -15.76 -5.91
CA LEU A 24 7.81 -16.67 -7.02
C LEU A 24 9.05 -17.47 -7.37
N THR A 25 8.86 -18.69 -7.83
CA THR A 25 9.94 -19.58 -8.28
C THR A 25 10.31 -19.29 -9.73
N ILE A 26 11.59 -19.25 -10.06
CA ILE A 26 12.08 -19.17 -11.44
C ILE A 26 11.88 -20.52 -12.13
N LEU A 27 10.96 -20.57 -13.08
CA LEU A 27 10.57 -21.82 -13.74
C LEU A 27 11.37 -22.10 -15.00
N ARG A 28 11.63 -21.07 -15.80
CA ARG A 28 12.36 -21.19 -17.07
C ARG A 28 12.92 -19.85 -17.52
N ASP A 29 14.06 -19.92 -18.21
CA ASP A 29 14.69 -18.82 -18.91
C ASP A 29 14.29 -18.82 -20.39
N THR A 30 14.01 -17.66 -20.96
CA THR A 30 13.61 -17.49 -22.35
C THR A 30 14.26 -16.25 -22.98
N LYS A 31 14.14 -16.09 -24.30
CA LYS A 31 14.67 -14.92 -25.02
C LYS A 31 14.06 -13.58 -24.56
N VAL A 32 12.87 -13.60 -23.94
CA VAL A 32 12.13 -12.38 -23.51
C VAL A 32 12.25 -12.10 -22.02
N GLY A 33 12.75 -13.06 -21.25
CA GLY A 33 12.90 -12.97 -19.80
C GLY A 33 12.64 -14.29 -19.08
N LEU A 34 12.58 -14.22 -17.75
CA LEU A 34 12.27 -15.35 -16.90
C LEU A 34 10.76 -15.51 -16.75
N PHE A 35 10.27 -16.74 -16.77
CA PHE A 35 8.93 -17.06 -16.33
C PHE A 35 8.96 -17.51 -14.87
N LEU A 36 8.15 -16.85 -14.06
CA LEU A 36 8.04 -17.06 -12.62
C LEU A 36 6.66 -17.63 -12.29
N GLY A 37 6.59 -18.46 -11.26
CA GLY A 37 5.31 -19.06 -10.87
C GLY A 37 5.32 -19.67 -9.48
N THR A 38 4.25 -20.42 -9.18
CA THR A 38 4.04 -21.12 -7.91
C THR A 38 3.86 -22.62 -8.17
N PRO A 39 4.93 -23.36 -8.45
CA PRO A 39 4.84 -24.76 -8.92
C PRO A 39 4.08 -25.69 -7.97
N ASP A 40 4.10 -25.42 -6.67
CA ASP A 40 3.37 -26.20 -5.65
C ASP A 40 1.84 -26.05 -5.75
N THR A 41 1.37 -24.91 -6.26
CA THR A 41 -0.07 -24.59 -6.35
C THR A 41 -0.58 -24.49 -7.79
N ASP A 42 0.32 -24.33 -8.75
CA ASP A 42 0.06 -24.25 -10.19
C ASP A 42 1.10 -25.07 -10.97
N PRO A 43 1.07 -26.42 -10.83
CA PRO A 43 2.06 -27.29 -11.46
C PRO A 43 1.97 -27.31 -13.00
N GLU A 44 0.85 -26.88 -13.59
CA GLU A 44 0.66 -26.78 -15.03
C GLU A 44 1.18 -25.45 -15.61
N GLY A 45 1.56 -24.48 -14.75
CA GLY A 45 2.09 -23.18 -15.15
C GLY A 45 1.08 -22.30 -15.89
N ILE A 46 -0.22 -22.45 -15.59
CA ILE A 46 -1.30 -21.69 -16.24
C ILE A 46 -1.19 -20.20 -15.91
N HIS A 47 -0.66 -19.88 -14.72
CA HIS A 47 -0.52 -18.52 -14.20
C HIS A 47 0.93 -18.05 -14.13
N ASP A 48 1.82 -18.62 -14.94
CA ASP A 48 3.21 -18.16 -15.02
C ASP A 48 3.28 -16.69 -15.45
N ILE A 49 4.13 -15.92 -14.77
CA ILE A 49 4.30 -14.48 -15.01
C ILE A 49 5.67 -14.20 -15.60
N LEU A 50 5.71 -13.37 -16.63
CA LEU A 50 6.93 -12.93 -17.25
C LEU A 50 7.63 -11.86 -16.38
N LEU A 51 8.91 -12.08 -16.07
CA LEU A 51 9.85 -11.06 -15.63
C LEU A 51 10.71 -10.67 -16.85
N PRO A 52 10.49 -9.51 -17.48
CA PRO A 52 11.24 -9.10 -18.67
C PRO A 52 12.74 -9.02 -18.44
N ASN A 53 13.55 -9.28 -19.48
CA ASN A 53 15.03 -9.31 -19.42
C ASN A 53 15.65 -8.11 -18.71
N LYS A 54 15.10 -6.92 -18.88
CA LYS A 54 15.61 -5.68 -18.25
C LYS A 54 15.50 -5.64 -16.72
N TYR A 55 14.72 -6.55 -16.14
CA TYR A 55 14.50 -6.66 -14.69
C TYR A 55 15.08 -7.93 -14.10
N VAL A 56 15.68 -8.80 -14.93
CA VAL A 56 16.30 -10.04 -14.49
C VAL A 56 17.59 -9.71 -13.71
N PRO A 57 17.79 -10.29 -12.52
CA PRO A 57 19.06 -10.18 -11.79
C PRO A 57 20.23 -10.70 -12.61
N ASN A 58 21.44 -10.18 -12.35
CA ASN A 58 22.65 -10.62 -13.04
C ASN A 58 22.98 -12.11 -12.80
N GLU A 59 22.61 -12.62 -11.63
CA GLU A 59 22.79 -14.02 -11.22
C GLU A 59 21.46 -14.59 -10.79
N PHE A 60 21.11 -15.77 -11.27
CA PHE A 60 19.91 -16.49 -10.91
C PHE A 60 20.07 -17.98 -11.23
N GLU A 61 19.29 -18.83 -10.57
CA GLU A 61 19.20 -20.27 -10.87
C GLU A 61 17.75 -20.68 -11.09
N ILE A 62 17.51 -21.62 -12.02
CA ILE A 62 16.17 -22.23 -12.21
C ILE A 62 15.80 -23.00 -10.95
N GLY A 63 14.60 -22.74 -10.43
CA GLY A 63 14.11 -23.28 -9.16
C GLY A 63 14.35 -22.39 -7.95
N GLU A 64 15.11 -21.31 -8.08
CA GLU A 64 15.29 -20.30 -7.03
C GLU A 64 14.02 -19.47 -6.86
N GLU A 65 13.78 -18.99 -5.62
CA GLU A 65 12.71 -18.04 -5.32
C GLU A 65 13.19 -16.60 -5.49
N LEU A 66 12.37 -15.78 -6.16
CA LEU A 66 12.63 -14.37 -6.37
C LEU A 66 11.47 -13.54 -5.84
N ILE A 67 11.78 -12.48 -5.05
CA ILE A 67 10.78 -11.51 -4.63
C ILE A 67 10.63 -10.48 -5.74
N VAL A 68 9.42 -10.38 -6.30
CA VAL A 68 9.10 -9.47 -7.40
C VAL A 68 7.79 -8.72 -7.11
N PHE A 69 7.71 -7.50 -7.63
CA PHE A 69 6.44 -6.78 -7.67
C PHE A 69 5.66 -7.20 -8.92
N VAL A 70 4.36 -7.48 -8.78
CA VAL A 70 3.49 -7.88 -9.90
C VAL A 70 2.49 -6.79 -10.20
N TYR A 71 2.41 -6.37 -11.45
CA TYR A 71 1.49 -5.33 -11.91
C TYR A 71 0.95 -5.68 -13.32
N LEU A 72 0.08 -4.81 -13.88
CA LEU A 72 -0.48 -5.01 -15.22
C LEU A 72 0.26 -4.16 -16.25
N ASP A 73 0.71 -4.78 -17.33
CA ASP A 73 1.35 -4.11 -18.47
C ASP A 73 0.35 -3.27 -19.30
N HIS A 74 0.78 -2.79 -20.49
CA HIS A 74 -0.07 -2.00 -21.39
C HIS A 74 -1.25 -2.79 -21.97
N GLU A 75 -1.14 -4.12 -22.05
CA GLU A 75 -2.16 -5.04 -22.56
C GLU A 75 -2.97 -5.69 -21.44
N GLU A 76 -2.81 -5.18 -20.18
CA GLU A 76 -3.50 -5.67 -18.98
C GLU A 76 -3.11 -7.10 -18.58
N ARG A 77 -1.91 -7.54 -18.99
CA ARG A 77 -1.38 -8.84 -18.58
C ARG A 77 -0.55 -8.67 -17.32
N PRO A 78 -0.64 -9.61 -16.36
CA PRO A 78 0.24 -9.63 -15.21
C PRO A 78 1.71 -9.79 -15.64
N VAL A 79 2.57 -8.88 -15.16
CA VAL A 79 4.02 -8.92 -15.37
C VAL A 79 4.74 -8.67 -14.07
N ALA A 80 5.90 -9.28 -13.92
CA ALA A 80 6.78 -9.10 -12.77
C ALA A 80 7.85 -8.03 -13.06
N THR A 81 8.32 -7.40 -12.00
CA THR A 81 9.45 -6.47 -12.03
C THR A 81 10.24 -6.51 -10.74
N THR A 82 11.54 -6.20 -10.80
CA THR A 82 12.39 -5.94 -9.64
C THR A 82 12.46 -4.45 -9.27
N LEU A 83 11.70 -3.58 -9.97
CA LEU A 83 11.53 -2.20 -9.56
C LEU A 83 10.77 -2.11 -8.24
N GLU A 84 11.08 -1.08 -7.45
CA GLU A 84 10.44 -0.83 -6.16
C GLU A 84 9.36 0.26 -6.33
N PRO A 85 8.06 -0.09 -6.22
CA PRO A 85 7.00 0.90 -6.26
C PRO A 85 6.99 1.77 -5.01
N TYR A 86 6.57 3.03 -5.14
CA TYR A 86 6.39 3.94 -4.01
C TYR A 86 5.10 3.72 -3.23
N ILE A 87 4.23 2.85 -3.72
CA ILE A 87 2.93 2.52 -3.13
C ILE A 87 2.50 1.11 -3.55
N LEU A 88 1.94 0.35 -2.62
CA LEU A 88 1.36 -0.97 -2.90
C LEU A 88 -0.17 -0.89 -2.93
N LEU A 89 -0.79 -1.96 -3.43
CA LEU A 89 -2.25 -2.09 -3.42
C LEU A 89 -2.80 -2.00 -1.99
N ASN A 90 -3.80 -1.14 -1.80
CA ASN A 90 -4.45 -0.82 -0.53
C ASN A 90 -3.59 0.00 0.44
N GLU A 91 -2.65 0.79 -0.07
CA GLU A 91 -1.83 1.71 0.71
C GLU A 91 -2.04 3.17 0.29
N PHE A 92 -1.52 4.08 1.11
CA PHE A 92 -1.47 5.52 0.85
C PHE A 92 -0.04 5.97 0.61
N ALA A 93 0.16 6.86 -0.37
CA ALA A 93 1.43 7.53 -0.57
C ALA A 93 1.27 8.94 -1.15
N LEU A 94 2.28 9.78 -0.90
CA LEU A 94 2.39 11.12 -1.49
C LEU A 94 3.14 11.01 -2.83
N LEU A 95 2.39 11.00 -3.94
CA LEU A 95 2.95 10.84 -5.28
C LEU A 95 2.98 12.16 -6.05
N ARG A 96 3.86 12.26 -7.04
CA ARG A 96 4.00 13.42 -7.92
C ARG A 96 3.26 13.22 -9.23
N VAL A 97 2.53 14.24 -9.68
CA VAL A 97 1.89 14.26 -11.00
C VAL A 97 2.93 14.52 -12.08
N ASN A 98 3.10 13.59 -13.00
CA ASN A 98 3.97 13.73 -14.17
C ASN A 98 3.28 14.51 -15.30
N TYR A 99 2.02 14.19 -15.59
CA TYR A 99 1.21 14.91 -16.57
C TYR A 99 -0.29 14.75 -16.29
N VAL A 100 -1.09 15.58 -16.94
CA VAL A 100 -2.56 15.54 -16.91
C VAL A 100 -3.06 15.53 -18.34
N ASN A 101 -4.07 14.72 -18.63
CA ASN A 101 -4.71 14.66 -19.95
C ASN A 101 -6.24 14.58 -19.81
N GLN A 102 -6.96 14.20 -20.89
CA GLN A 102 -8.44 14.17 -20.92
C GLN A 102 -9.10 13.16 -19.98
N VAL A 103 -8.37 12.14 -19.49
CA VAL A 103 -8.93 11.09 -18.61
C VAL A 103 -8.60 11.31 -17.15
N GLY A 104 -7.55 12.07 -16.84
CA GLY A 104 -7.12 12.33 -15.47
C GLY A 104 -5.67 12.73 -15.33
N ALA A 105 -5.16 12.62 -14.10
CA ALA A 105 -3.76 12.85 -13.77
C ALA A 105 -3.01 11.52 -13.76
N PHE A 106 -1.76 11.56 -14.22
CA PHE A 106 -0.85 10.42 -14.22
C PHE A 106 0.30 10.72 -13.26
N MET A 107 0.53 9.81 -12.32
CA MET A 107 1.46 10.01 -11.22
C MET A 107 2.58 9.00 -11.26
N ASP A 108 3.79 9.48 -10.97
CA ASP A 108 4.96 8.64 -10.77
C ASP A 108 4.79 7.82 -9.49
N TRP A 109 4.81 6.51 -9.64
CA TRP A 109 4.72 5.53 -8.53
C TRP A 109 5.90 4.55 -8.52
N GLY A 110 7.00 4.89 -9.21
CA GLY A 110 8.21 4.07 -9.28
C GLY A 110 8.21 3.03 -10.40
N MET A 111 7.13 2.94 -11.19
CA MET A 111 7.03 2.01 -12.32
C MET A 111 7.20 2.75 -13.65
N GLU A 112 7.48 1.99 -14.72
CA GLU A 112 7.60 2.58 -16.06
C GLU A 112 6.32 3.25 -16.55
N LYS A 113 5.17 2.71 -16.18
CA LYS A 113 3.87 3.25 -16.50
C LYS A 113 3.32 4.00 -15.29
N ASP A 114 3.07 5.30 -15.46
CA ASP A 114 2.44 6.11 -14.43
C ASP A 114 1.07 5.57 -14.01
N ILE A 115 0.74 5.74 -12.73
CA ILE A 115 -0.58 5.37 -12.22
C ILE A 115 -1.61 6.46 -12.50
N LEU A 116 -2.79 6.07 -12.98
CA LEU A 116 -3.88 6.98 -13.28
C LEU A 116 -4.68 7.37 -12.03
N VAL A 117 -4.95 8.67 -11.88
CA VAL A 117 -6.00 9.21 -11.00
C VAL A 117 -7.09 9.81 -11.88
N PRO A 118 -8.18 9.09 -12.15
CA PRO A 118 -9.29 9.60 -12.97
C PRO A 118 -9.87 10.89 -12.38
N TYR A 119 -10.42 11.78 -13.20
CA TYR A 119 -11.02 13.04 -12.71
C TYR A 119 -12.06 12.81 -11.60
N LYS A 120 -12.88 11.76 -11.71
CA LYS A 120 -13.87 11.38 -10.69
C LYS A 120 -13.25 11.00 -9.34
N GLU A 121 -11.95 10.62 -9.34
CA GLU A 121 -11.18 10.21 -8.16
C GLU A 121 -10.32 11.34 -7.59
N GLN A 122 -10.36 12.52 -8.17
CA GLN A 122 -9.65 13.68 -7.68
C GLN A 122 -10.52 14.46 -6.66
N ALA A 123 -10.02 14.66 -5.44
CA ALA A 123 -10.68 15.51 -4.45
C ALA A 123 -10.64 16.99 -4.86
N ARG A 124 -9.61 17.37 -5.61
CA ARG A 124 -9.44 18.68 -6.26
C ARG A 124 -8.66 18.48 -7.56
N ALA A 125 -8.76 19.44 -8.48
CA ALA A 125 -8.01 19.38 -9.73
C ALA A 125 -6.51 19.20 -9.45
N MET A 126 -5.90 18.25 -10.12
CA MET A 126 -4.48 17.96 -10.00
C MET A 126 -3.67 18.70 -11.06
N GLU A 127 -2.47 19.15 -10.69
CA GLU A 127 -1.58 19.93 -11.52
C GLU A 127 -0.24 19.22 -11.70
N LYS A 128 0.31 19.27 -12.91
CA LYS A 128 1.64 18.72 -13.21
C LYS A 128 2.71 19.25 -12.25
N GLY A 129 3.56 18.35 -11.77
CA GLY A 129 4.68 18.65 -10.87
C GLY A 129 4.30 18.76 -9.40
N LYS A 130 3.02 18.89 -9.07
CA LYS A 130 2.55 18.89 -7.67
C LYS A 130 2.43 17.48 -7.11
N ARG A 131 2.50 17.37 -5.77
CA ARG A 131 2.32 16.11 -5.05
C ARG A 131 0.96 16.06 -4.38
N TYR A 132 0.35 14.88 -4.37
CA TYR A 132 -0.93 14.62 -3.73
C TYR A 132 -0.88 13.29 -3.00
N LEU A 133 -1.49 13.25 -1.81
CA LEU A 133 -1.72 12.00 -1.09
C LEU A 133 -2.81 11.22 -1.83
N VAL A 134 -2.51 9.98 -2.18
CA VAL A 134 -3.42 9.09 -2.90
C VAL A 134 -3.46 7.71 -2.25
N TYR A 135 -4.52 6.99 -2.50
CA TYR A 135 -4.73 5.58 -2.18
C TYR A 135 -4.72 4.76 -3.46
N LEU A 136 -3.98 3.66 -3.48
CA LEU A 136 -3.95 2.74 -4.62
C LEU A 136 -4.96 1.61 -4.42
N TYR A 137 -5.84 1.41 -5.39
CA TYR A 137 -6.82 0.35 -5.35
C TYR A 137 -7.04 -0.32 -6.72
N MET A 138 -7.65 -1.50 -6.69
CA MET A 138 -8.11 -2.19 -7.89
C MET A 138 -9.53 -1.70 -8.23
N ASP A 139 -9.73 -1.08 -9.37
CA ASP A 139 -11.07 -0.72 -9.86
C ASP A 139 -11.78 -2.00 -10.31
N GLU A 140 -12.80 -2.40 -9.57
CA GLU A 140 -13.58 -3.64 -9.83
C GLU A 140 -14.24 -3.68 -11.21
N LYS A 141 -14.53 -2.51 -11.81
CA LYS A 141 -15.19 -2.44 -13.13
C LYS A 141 -14.22 -2.68 -14.29
N THR A 142 -12.99 -2.20 -14.13
CA THR A 142 -11.99 -2.25 -15.20
C THR A 142 -10.89 -3.26 -14.92
N ASN A 143 -10.82 -3.81 -13.70
CA ASN A 143 -9.75 -4.69 -13.23
C ASN A 143 -8.36 -4.05 -13.33
N ARG A 144 -8.27 -2.71 -13.22
CA ARG A 144 -7.04 -1.95 -13.30
C ARG A 144 -6.65 -1.36 -11.97
N LEU A 145 -5.34 -1.27 -11.73
CA LEU A 145 -4.82 -0.45 -10.64
C LEU A 145 -5.07 1.02 -10.99
N VAL A 146 -5.70 1.73 -10.07
CA VAL A 146 -5.96 3.18 -10.14
C VAL A 146 -5.72 3.81 -8.78
N ALA A 147 -5.42 5.11 -8.76
CA ALA A 147 -5.28 5.83 -7.53
C ALA A 147 -6.39 6.87 -7.33
N SER A 148 -6.67 7.19 -6.08
CA SER A 148 -7.67 8.19 -5.69
C SER A 148 -7.11 9.16 -4.66
N SER A 149 -7.29 10.46 -4.85
CA SER A 149 -7.00 11.45 -3.81
C SER A 149 -8.19 11.73 -2.89
N LYS A 150 -9.32 11.07 -3.10
CA LYS A 150 -10.46 11.05 -2.16
C LYS A 150 -10.22 10.05 -1.03
N THR A 151 -9.11 10.19 -0.34
CA THR A 151 -8.58 9.24 0.64
C THR A 151 -9.58 8.84 1.71
N ASN A 152 -10.47 9.75 2.10
CA ASN A 152 -11.46 9.53 3.15
C ASN A 152 -12.45 8.38 2.86
N GLN A 153 -12.69 8.04 1.60
CA GLN A 153 -13.62 6.95 1.24
C GLN A 153 -13.04 5.54 1.52
N PHE A 154 -11.74 5.45 1.71
CA PHE A 154 -11.04 4.18 1.98
C PHE A 154 -10.74 3.99 3.47
N LEU A 155 -11.05 4.98 4.31
CA LEU A 155 -10.83 4.96 5.74
C LEU A 155 -12.11 4.64 6.49
N LYS A 156 -12.06 3.67 7.39
CA LYS A 156 -13.22 3.17 8.14
C LYS A 156 -12.97 3.29 9.63
N ASN A 157 -13.85 4.01 10.33
CA ASN A 157 -13.85 4.08 11.78
C ASN A 157 -15.08 3.35 12.40
N GLU A 158 -15.90 2.69 11.57
CA GLU A 158 -17.03 1.88 12.04
C GLU A 158 -16.56 0.64 12.79
N GLU A 159 -15.45 0.06 12.33
CA GLU A 159 -14.79 -1.11 12.93
C GLU A 159 -13.37 -0.74 13.34
N ILE A 160 -13.20 -0.21 14.54
CA ILE A 160 -11.90 0.20 15.06
C ILE A 160 -11.11 -1.05 15.46
N THR A 161 -9.87 -1.15 14.94
CA THR A 161 -8.97 -2.30 15.16
C THR A 161 -7.77 -1.93 16.02
N VAL A 162 -7.78 -0.76 16.66
CA VAL A 162 -6.71 -0.26 17.54
C VAL A 162 -7.24 0.01 18.93
N GLU A 163 -6.35 0.03 19.92
CA GLU A 163 -6.70 0.24 21.32
C GLU A 163 -6.02 1.48 21.91
N LYS A 164 -6.58 2.05 22.98
CA LYS A 164 -5.98 3.18 23.69
C LYS A 164 -4.59 2.82 24.22
N GLY A 165 -3.59 3.67 23.93
CA GLY A 165 -2.19 3.48 24.31
C GLY A 165 -1.38 2.68 23.30
N GLU A 166 -2.01 2.09 22.28
CA GLU A 166 -1.31 1.36 21.21
C GLU A 166 -0.41 2.29 20.38
N GLU A 167 0.81 1.83 20.08
CA GLU A 167 1.69 2.47 19.13
C GLU A 167 1.24 2.16 17.71
N VAL A 168 1.13 3.18 16.86
CA VAL A 168 0.57 3.08 15.51
C VAL A 168 1.40 3.86 14.49
N ASP A 169 1.30 3.43 13.24
CA ASP A 169 1.81 4.19 12.10
C ASP A 169 0.83 5.28 11.70
N LEU A 170 1.35 6.49 11.51
CA LEU A 170 0.58 7.66 11.12
C LEU A 170 1.06 8.18 9.77
N ILE A 171 0.10 8.57 8.91
CA ILE A 171 0.36 9.35 7.70
C ILE A 171 -0.42 10.65 7.80
N VAL A 172 0.26 11.78 7.64
CA VAL A 172 -0.38 13.10 7.62
C VAL A 172 -1.22 13.25 6.36
N SER A 173 -2.53 13.37 6.50
CA SER A 173 -3.44 13.54 5.36
C SER A 173 -3.66 15.00 4.99
N HIS A 174 -4.00 15.85 5.95
CA HIS A 174 -4.14 17.29 5.75
C HIS A 174 -4.10 18.04 7.09
N ILE A 175 -3.70 19.30 7.03
CA ILE A 175 -3.56 20.17 8.19
C ILE A 175 -4.72 21.16 8.21
N THR A 176 -5.35 21.34 9.37
CA THR A 176 -6.46 22.26 9.60
C THR A 176 -6.14 23.20 10.77
N GLU A 177 -7.02 24.15 11.05
CA GLU A 177 -6.89 25.02 12.23
C GLU A 177 -7.01 24.23 13.54
N LEU A 178 -7.84 23.20 13.58
CA LEU A 178 -8.04 22.34 14.74
C LEU A 178 -6.83 21.44 15.03
N GLY A 179 -6.16 20.95 13.99
CA GLY A 179 -5.06 19.99 14.13
C GLY A 179 -4.70 19.34 12.82
N ILE A 180 -3.94 18.27 12.92
CA ILE A 180 -3.43 17.46 11.83
C ILE A 180 -4.29 16.22 11.72
N ASN A 181 -4.97 16.08 10.58
CA ASN A 181 -5.68 14.85 10.26
C ASN A 181 -4.67 13.81 9.80
N VAL A 182 -4.74 12.61 10.37
CA VAL A 182 -3.85 11.51 10.10
C VAL A 182 -4.61 10.25 9.69
N ILE A 183 -3.92 9.41 8.96
CA ILE A 183 -4.33 8.04 8.64
C ILE A 183 -3.58 7.12 9.59
N ILE A 184 -4.30 6.27 10.31
CA ILE A 184 -3.77 5.34 11.30
C ILE A 184 -3.73 3.95 10.69
N ASN A 185 -2.53 3.30 10.68
CA ASN A 185 -2.32 1.93 10.20
C ASN A 185 -2.97 1.65 8.84
N GLU A 186 -2.95 2.63 7.90
CA GLU A 186 -3.58 2.56 6.57
C GLU A 186 -5.11 2.31 6.58
N LYS A 187 -5.79 2.42 7.74
CA LYS A 187 -7.19 2.00 7.92
C LYS A 187 -8.12 3.06 8.49
N HIS A 188 -7.68 3.79 9.51
CA HIS A 188 -8.55 4.66 10.30
C HIS A 188 -8.20 6.13 10.14
N LYS A 189 -9.20 7.00 10.37
CA LYS A 189 -9.01 8.46 10.48
C LYS A 189 -8.69 8.80 11.92
N GLY A 190 -7.66 9.63 12.13
CA GLY A 190 -7.32 10.19 13.43
C GLY A 190 -7.10 11.69 13.38
N LEU A 191 -7.05 12.29 14.55
CA LEU A 191 -6.75 13.71 14.76
C LEU A 191 -5.60 13.82 15.77
N LEU A 192 -4.55 14.54 15.37
CA LEU A 192 -3.47 15.00 16.23
C LEU A 192 -3.68 16.50 16.46
N TYR A 193 -3.86 16.92 17.72
CA TYR A 193 -4.11 18.31 18.05
C TYR A 193 -2.86 19.17 17.91
N LYS A 194 -3.00 20.44 17.53
CA LYS A 194 -1.88 21.36 17.33
C LYS A 194 -1.05 21.60 18.59
N ASP A 195 -1.66 21.64 19.73
CA ASP A 195 -0.99 21.82 21.03
C ASP A 195 -0.09 20.63 21.43
N GLU A 196 -0.21 19.50 20.74
CA GLU A 196 0.64 18.35 20.93
C GLU A 196 1.77 18.24 19.88
N VAL A 197 1.84 19.23 18.98
CA VAL A 197 2.82 19.25 17.88
C VAL A 197 3.78 20.41 18.11
N TYR A 198 5.04 20.07 18.37
CA TYR A 198 6.11 21.06 18.61
C TYR A 198 6.93 21.35 17.35
N ASP A 199 6.61 20.70 16.22
CA ASP A 199 7.35 20.84 14.98
C ASP A 199 6.46 21.45 13.88
N ASP A 200 6.74 22.68 13.49
CA ASP A 200 6.07 23.38 12.39
C ASP A 200 6.43 22.83 11.00
N ALA A 201 7.35 21.85 10.93
CA ALA A 201 7.80 21.25 9.67
C ALA A 201 6.90 20.12 9.15
N ILE A 202 5.90 19.68 9.91
CA ILE A 202 4.99 18.58 9.51
C ILE A 202 4.21 18.95 8.25
N ARG A 203 4.21 18.04 7.26
CA ARG A 203 3.57 18.24 5.95
C ARG A 203 2.70 17.05 5.56
N THR A 204 1.73 17.30 4.69
CA THR A 204 0.93 16.23 4.07
C THR A 204 1.83 15.16 3.44
N GLY A 205 1.56 13.90 3.77
CA GLY A 205 2.31 12.73 3.32
C GLY A 205 3.43 12.29 4.25
N ASP A 206 3.76 13.07 5.29
CA ASP A 206 4.77 12.65 6.27
C ASP A 206 4.28 11.41 7.01
N ARG A 207 5.23 10.49 7.24
CA ARG A 207 5.01 9.25 8.01
C ARG A 207 5.72 9.37 9.35
N MET A 208 5.03 8.98 10.41
CA MET A 208 5.57 9.02 11.77
C MET A 208 4.94 7.95 12.65
N ARG A 209 5.55 7.69 13.80
CA ARG A 209 4.95 6.88 14.87
C ARG A 209 4.15 7.78 15.80
N GLY A 210 3.07 7.24 16.32
CA GLY A 210 2.27 7.89 17.35
C GLY A 210 1.53 6.87 18.20
N TYR A 211 0.70 7.36 19.10
CA TYR A 211 -0.04 6.55 20.06
C TYR A 211 -1.51 6.90 20.01
N ILE A 212 -2.39 5.90 20.20
CA ILE A 212 -3.82 6.13 20.35
C ILE A 212 -4.05 6.77 21.74
N LYS A 213 -4.42 8.05 21.72
CA LYS A 213 -4.71 8.81 22.95
C LYS A 213 -6.09 8.50 23.49
N THR A 214 -7.10 8.56 22.63
CA THR A 214 -8.50 8.35 23.01
C THR A 214 -9.30 7.86 21.81
N ILE A 215 -10.16 6.89 22.04
CA ILE A 215 -11.22 6.49 21.11
C ILE A 215 -12.53 7.04 21.68
N ARG A 216 -13.16 7.95 20.94
CA ARG A 216 -14.38 8.61 21.37
C ARG A 216 -15.62 7.76 21.12
N PRO A 217 -16.74 7.99 21.81
CA PRO A 217 -17.99 7.26 21.58
C PRO A 217 -18.55 7.38 20.15
N ASP A 218 -18.18 8.45 19.42
CA ASP A 218 -18.56 8.68 18.02
C ASP A 218 -17.53 8.07 17.02
N ASN A 219 -16.70 7.14 17.48
CA ASN A 219 -15.66 6.44 16.71
C ASN A 219 -14.57 7.37 16.14
N LYS A 220 -14.43 8.58 16.67
CA LYS A 220 -13.27 9.43 16.35
C LYS A 220 -12.08 9.01 17.20
N ILE A 221 -10.91 9.06 16.60
CA ILE A 221 -9.66 8.64 17.24
C ILE A 221 -8.76 9.86 17.38
N ASP A 222 -8.39 10.17 18.62
CA ASP A 222 -7.36 11.17 18.91
C ASP A 222 -6.03 10.45 19.10
N VAL A 223 -4.97 11.00 18.50
CA VAL A 223 -3.61 10.45 18.57
C VAL A 223 -2.67 11.46 19.22
N ALA A 224 -1.56 10.97 19.75
CA ALA A 224 -0.46 11.77 20.29
C ALA A 224 0.87 11.27 19.73
N LEU A 225 1.90 12.13 19.67
CA LEU A 225 3.24 11.76 19.23
C LEU A 225 4.10 11.17 20.37
N GLN A 226 3.68 11.39 21.60
CA GLN A 226 4.34 10.87 22.80
C GLN A 226 3.34 10.14 23.69
N ILE A 227 3.81 9.14 24.43
CA ILE A 227 2.99 8.49 25.44
C ILE A 227 2.68 9.52 26.51
N GLN A 228 1.40 9.91 26.63
CA GLN A 228 0.95 10.73 27.75
C GLN A 228 0.76 9.82 28.97
N GLY A 229 1.63 10.02 29.96
CA GLY A 229 1.41 9.47 31.29
C GLY A 229 2.46 8.48 31.77
N TYR A 230 3.47 8.99 32.41
CA TYR A 230 3.66 8.67 33.82
C TYR A 230 3.79 10.01 34.53
N GLU A 231 2.76 10.39 35.28
CA GLU A 231 2.94 11.37 36.34
C GLU A 231 4.17 10.94 37.12
N SER A 232 5.19 11.78 37.09
CA SER A 232 6.30 11.69 38.01
C SER A 232 5.69 11.60 39.43
N ILE A 233 5.72 10.45 40.01
CA ILE A 233 5.57 10.30 41.45
C ILE A 233 6.84 10.97 41.99
N GLU A 234 6.73 12.23 42.33
CA GLU A 234 7.72 12.88 43.19
C GLU A 234 7.66 12.22 44.59
N PRO A 235 8.81 11.94 45.16
CA PRO A 235 8.92 11.31 46.49
C PRO A 235 8.49 12.22 47.64
#